data_ed3faf150a480d26095f2c2eec556544
#
_entry.id   ed3faf150a480d26095f2c2eec556544
#
_cell.length_a   1.000
_cell.length_b   1.000
_cell.length_c   1.000
_cell.angle_alpha   90.00
_cell.angle_beta   90.00
_cell.angle_gamma   90.00
#
_symmetry.space_group_name_H-M   'P 1'
#
loop_
_entity.id
_entity.type
_entity.pdbx_description
1 polymer ?
#
loop_
_entity_poly.entity_id
_entity_poly.type
_entity_poly.pdbx_seq_one_letter_code
_entity_poly.pdbx_strand_id
1 'polypeptide(L)'
;MLQDYKKPFYHFSIDDVIDSLIQVSDSSSDLFSNYFFEFLETIHKKYDVKIDLYCFYQKIFQNKLRNLTEVSDQYKKIFINNSWLRFGPHALDYDSPPYAQSPDQQIDVFDSIYKEIERFTGNPSKCEFLRLHFFTESYELSDYFQTQNIHSLFTTDKPDIAYRLDNDVKSILDSNGHVKFNKINFIRSHFRIETLVNENFSDSEICKLIENCLSKHEFVTFLTHERELIRPKVQTTIEFILSYLKDHKIMSV
;
A
#
# COMPACT_ATOMS: atom_id res chain seq x y z
N MET A 1 -14.19 10.57 5.08
CA MET A 1 -13.55 9.68 4.09
C MET A 1 -13.92 8.21 4.31
N LEU A 2 -13.56 7.51 5.43
CA LEU A 2 -14.05 6.11 5.60
C LEU A 2 -15.58 6.00 5.60
N GLN A 3 -16.29 7.05 5.99
CA GLN A 3 -17.77 7.13 5.95
C GLN A 3 -18.32 7.31 4.53
N ASP A 4 -17.48 7.71 3.58
CA ASP A 4 -17.90 7.95 2.18
C ASP A 4 -17.91 6.64 1.37
N TYR A 5 -17.25 5.59 1.87
CA TYR A 5 -17.26 4.28 1.24
C TYR A 5 -18.47 3.45 1.68
N LYS A 6 -19.09 2.78 0.71
CA LYS A 6 -20.16 1.83 0.98
C LYS A 6 -19.56 0.61 1.70
N LYS A 7 -19.98 0.37 2.93
CA LYS A 7 -19.50 -0.74 3.77
C LYS A 7 -20.32 -2.02 3.51
N PRO A 8 -19.71 -3.19 3.67
CA PRO A 8 -18.28 -3.41 3.99
C PRO A 8 -17.37 -3.22 2.79
N PHE A 9 -16.10 -2.84 3.04
CA PHE A 9 -15.09 -2.68 2.00
C PHE A 9 -13.74 -3.28 2.43
N TYR A 10 -12.84 -3.46 1.45
CA TYR A 10 -11.45 -3.82 1.70
C TYR A 10 -10.47 -2.92 0.95
N HIS A 11 -9.26 -2.85 1.47
CA HIS A 11 -8.12 -2.18 0.84
C HIS A 11 -6.98 -3.18 0.66
N PHE A 12 -6.34 -3.15 -0.52
CA PHE A 12 -5.19 -3.98 -0.82
C PHE A 12 -4.02 -3.13 -1.32
N SER A 13 -2.85 -3.35 -0.75
CA SER A 13 -1.63 -2.60 -1.10
C SER A 13 -0.38 -3.46 -1.11
N ILE A 14 0.64 -2.95 -1.82
CA ILE A 14 1.96 -3.56 -1.90
C ILE A 14 3.00 -2.51 -1.54
N ASP A 15 3.84 -2.85 -0.56
CA ASP A 15 4.87 -1.99 -0.03
C ASP A 15 6.24 -2.25 -0.71
N ASP A 16 7.21 -1.36 -0.51
CA ASP A 16 8.60 -1.45 -0.98
C ASP A 16 8.76 -1.45 -2.52
N VAL A 17 7.81 -0.88 -3.27
CA VAL A 17 7.78 -0.98 -4.74
C VAL A 17 8.85 -0.10 -5.39
N ILE A 18 9.76 -0.72 -6.11
CA ILE A 18 10.76 -0.09 -6.97
C ILE A 18 11.39 -1.09 -7.95
N ASP A 19 11.60 -2.35 -7.53
CA ASP A 19 12.36 -3.33 -8.30
C ASP A 19 11.73 -3.61 -9.67
N SER A 20 10.43 -3.87 -9.69
CA SER A 20 9.70 -4.19 -10.92
C SER A 20 9.57 -3.00 -11.85
N LEU A 21 9.46 -1.78 -11.31
CA LEU A 21 9.48 -0.54 -12.10
C LEU A 21 10.80 -0.36 -12.84
N ILE A 22 11.93 -0.61 -12.15
CA ILE A 22 13.26 -0.54 -12.75
C ILE A 22 13.47 -1.68 -13.75
N GLN A 23 13.10 -2.92 -13.40
CA GLN A 23 13.27 -4.09 -14.28
C GLN A 23 12.51 -3.92 -15.60
N VAL A 24 11.26 -3.47 -15.58
CA VAL A 24 10.49 -3.26 -16.80
C VAL A 24 11.07 -2.14 -17.65
N SER A 25 11.60 -1.08 -17.01
CA SER A 25 12.26 0.02 -17.70
C SER A 25 13.57 -0.40 -18.38
N ASP A 26 14.39 -1.21 -17.70
CA ASP A 26 15.63 -1.73 -18.24
C ASP A 26 15.40 -2.68 -19.43
N SER A 27 14.36 -3.52 -19.36
CA SER A 27 14.05 -4.48 -20.42
C SER A 27 13.34 -3.84 -21.61
N SER A 28 12.77 -2.65 -21.46
CA SER A 28 11.90 -1.98 -22.45
C SER A 28 10.80 -2.90 -23.00
N SER A 29 10.38 -3.89 -22.19
CA SER A 29 9.33 -4.84 -22.53
C SER A 29 7.94 -4.27 -22.34
N ASP A 30 6.91 -4.98 -22.76
CA ASP A 30 5.53 -4.65 -22.36
C ASP A 30 5.39 -4.68 -20.83
N LEU A 31 4.65 -3.71 -20.27
CA LEU A 31 4.49 -3.59 -18.81
C LEU A 31 3.97 -4.89 -18.19
N PHE A 32 2.92 -5.45 -18.78
CA PHE A 32 2.26 -6.65 -18.28
C PHE A 32 2.95 -7.97 -18.69
N SER A 33 4.11 -7.92 -19.38
CA SER A 33 5.00 -9.07 -19.53
C SER A 33 5.98 -9.23 -18.34
N ASN A 34 6.09 -8.22 -17.48
CA ASN A 34 6.84 -8.35 -16.23
C ASN A 34 6.01 -9.15 -15.22
N TYR A 35 6.61 -10.14 -14.56
CA TYR A 35 5.93 -11.08 -13.67
C TYR A 35 5.09 -10.41 -12.56
N PHE A 36 5.56 -9.26 -12.04
CA PHE A 36 4.87 -8.50 -11.01
C PHE A 36 3.60 -7.87 -11.58
N PHE A 37 3.72 -7.09 -12.64
CA PHE A 37 2.57 -6.43 -13.27
C PHE A 37 1.62 -7.40 -13.94
N GLU A 38 2.10 -8.53 -14.48
CA GLU A 38 1.26 -9.63 -15.01
C GLU A 38 0.35 -10.21 -13.92
N PHE A 39 0.92 -10.49 -12.74
CA PHE A 39 0.14 -10.97 -11.61
C PHE A 39 -0.91 -9.94 -11.16
N LEU A 40 -0.53 -8.66 -11.04
CA LEU A 40 -1.46 -7.59 -10.66
C LEU A 40 -2.60 -7.43 -11.67
N GLU A 41 -2.29 -7.45 -12.96
CA GLU A 41 -3.30 -7.42 -14.02
C GLU A 41 -4.24 -8.62 -13.94
N THR A 42 -3.70 -9.80 -13.70
CA THR A 42 -4.48 -11.04 -13.57
C THR A 42 -5.49 -10.96 -12.43
N ILE A 43 -5.06 -10.54 -11.23
CA ILE A 43 -5.97 -10.44 -10.09
C ILE A 43 -6.98 -9.29 -10.26
N HIS A 44 -6.57 -8.17 -10.88
CA HIS A 44 -7.51 -7.10 -11.20
C HIS A 44 -8.61 -7.57 -12.17
N LYS A 45 -8.24 -8.17 -13.30
CA LYS A 45 -9.21 -8.69 -14.29
C LYS A 45 -10.19 -9.72 -13.69
N LYS A 46 -9.69 -10.53 -12.75
CA LYS A 46 -10.49 -11.60 -12.14
C LYS A 46 -11.38 -11.10 -11.00
N TYR A 47 -10.92 -10.17 -10.20
CA TYR A 47 -11.55 -9.77 -8.93
C TYR A 47 -11.97 -8.30 -8.85
N ASP A 48 -11.68 -7.49 -9.86
CA ASP A 48 -11.93 -6.04 -9.89
C ASP A 48 -11.27 -5.30 -8.71
N VAL A 49 -10.06 -5.76 -8.32
CA VAL A 49 -9.31 -5.18 -7.19
C VAL A 49 -8.57 -3.91 -7.60
N LYS A 50 -8.64 -2.86 -6.79
CA LYS A 50 -7.75 -1.71 -6.87
C LYS A 50 -6.53 -1.97 -5.98
N ILE A 51 -5.36 -1.54 -6.43
CA ILE A 51 -4.09 -1.87 -5.78
C ILE A 51 -3.28 -0.60 -5.56
N ASP A 52 -2.97 -0.31 -4.29
CA ASP A 52 -2.07 0.78 -3.93
C ASP A 52 -0.63 0.26 -3.86
N LEU A 53 0.27 0.94 -4.57
CA LEU A 53 1.69 0.62 -4.67
C LEU A 53 2.50 1.71 -3.95
N TYR A 54 3.12 1.38 -2.83
CA TYR A 54 3.91 2.34 -2.05
C TYR A 54 5.37 2.25 -2.40
N CYS A 55 5.90 3.33 -2.99
CA CYS A 55 7.20 3.35 -3.63
C CYS A 55 8.31 3.86 -2.73
N PHE A 56 9.44 3.18 -2.72
CA PHE A 56 10.71 3.78 -2.34
C PHE A 56 11.21 4.74 -3.43
N TYR A 57 11.92 5.79 -3.03
CA TYR A 57 12.61 6.66 -3.98
C TYR A 57 13.82 5.96 -4.61
N GLN A 58 14.59 5.24 -3.79
CA GLN A 58 15.83 4.59 -4.21
C GLN A 58 16.04 3.24 -3.54
N LYS A 59 16.93 2.44 -4.13
CA LYS A 59 17.33 1.13 -3.60
C LYS A 59 18.69 0.73 -4.16
N ILE A 60 19.46 -0.04 -3.39
CA ILE A 60 20.65 -0.74 -3.92
C ILE A 60 20.19 -2.00 -4.64
N PHE A 61 20.36 -2.01 -5.95
CA PHE A 61 20.05 -3.14 -6.82
C PHE A 61 21.35 -3.62 -7.50
N GLN A 62 21.73 -4.87 -7.31
CA GLN A 62 22.97 -5.43 -7.86
C GLN A 62 24.23 -4.58 -7.59
N ASN A 63 24.40 -4.11 -6.37
CA ASN A 63 25.46 -3.23 -5.91
C ASN A 63 25.51 -1.82 -6.56
N LYS A 64 24.41 -1.40 -7.19
CA LYS A 64 24.26 -0.03 -7.73
C LYS A 64 23.09 0.65 -7.04
N LEU A 65 23.26 1.89 -6.67
CA LEU A 65 22.14 2.73 -6.25
C LEU A 65 21.30 3.04 -7.47
N ARG A 66 20.04 2.64 -7.45
CA ARG A 66 19.03 2.91 -8.47
C ARG A 66 17.91 3.74 -7.85
N ASN A 67 17.23 4.54 -8.64
CA ASN A 67 16.16 5.39 -8.13
C ASN A 67 15.03 5.58 -9.16
N LEU A 68 13.91 6.18 -8.72
CA LEU A 68 12.72 6.36 -9.53
C LEU A 68 12.93 7.24 -10.77
N THR A 69 13.99 8.07 -10.85
CA THR A 69 14.28 8.86 -12.06
C THR A 69 14.64 7.97 -13.26
N GLU A 70 15.05 6.73 -13.00
CA GLU A 70 15.41 5.74 -14.01
C GLU A 70 14.20 4.97 -14.57
N VAL A 71 13.04 5.12 -13.94
CA VAL A 71 11.80 4.52 -14.45
C VAL A 71 11.38 5.22 -15.74
N SER A 72 11.14 4.43 -16.80
CA SER A 72 10.75 4.96 -18.12
C SER A 72 9.34 5.56 -18.09
N ASP A 73 9.15 6.69 -18.76
CA ASP A 73 7.84 7.31 -18.97
C ASP A 73 7.05 6.72 -20.14
N GLN A 74 7.64 5.76 -20.88
CA GLN A 74 6.96 5.08 -22.00
C GLN A 74 5.64 4.39 -21.58
N TYR A 75 5.52 4.00 -20.31
CA TYR A 75 4.35 3.33 -19.74
C TYR A 75 3.26 4.29 -19.27
N LYS A 76 3.47 5.60 -19.33
CA LYS A 76 2.53 6.62 -18.84
C LYS A 76 1.11 6.43 -19.34
N LYS A 77 0.94 6.17 -20.65
CA LYS A 77 -0.39 5.92 -21.22
C LYS A 77 -1.03 4.64 -20.69
N ILE A 78 -0.23 3.62 -20.41
CA ILE A 78 -0.73 2.36 -19.84
C ILE A 78 -1.23 2.62 -18.41
N PHE A 79 -0.46 3.30 -17.58
CA PHE A 79 -0.88 3.64 -16.21
C PHE A 79 -2.13 4.54 -16.18
N ILE A 80 -2.22 5.55 -17.04
CA ILE A 80 -3.42 6.40 -17.17
C ILE A 80 -4.67 5.57 -17.48
N ASN A 81 -4.56 4.56 -18.35
CA ASN A 81 -5.67 3.70 -18.73
C ASN A 81 -5.96 2.60 -17.70
N ASN A 82 -5.11 2.41 -16.71
CA ASN A 82 -5.21 1.40 -15.66
C ASN A 82 -5.22 2.06 -14.28
N SER A 83 -6.19 2.94 -14.03
CA SER A 83 -6.34 3.70 -12.78
C SER A 83 -6.62 2.84 -11.54
N TRP A 84 -6.76 1.53 -11.71
CA TRP A 84 -6.80 0.56 -10.62
C TRP A 84 -5.42 0.31 -9.97
N LEU A 85 -4.31 0.67 -10.67
CA LEU A 85 -2.97 0.78 -10.13
C LEU A 85 -2.75 2.21 -9.65
N ARG A 86 -2.60 2.39 -8.36
CA ARG A 86 -2.37 3.70 -7.75
C ARG A 86 -1.03 3.70 -7.04
N PHE A 87 -0.35 4.83 -7.04
CA PHE A 87 1.01 4.96 -6.53
C PHE A 87 1.08 6.03 -5.44
N GLY A 88 1.88 5.78 -4.43
CA GLY A 88 2.16 6.72 -3.35
C GLY A 88 3.55 6.56 -2.77
N PRO A 89 4.06 7.55 -2.03
CA PRO A 89 5.35 7.46 -1.38
C PRO A 89 5.33 6.46 -0.22
N HIS A 90 6.46 5.77 -0.03
CA HIS A 90 6.71 4.89 1.12
C HIS A 90 7.82 5.43 2.01
N ALA A 91 9.01 5.64 1.47
CA ALA A 91 10.18 6.26 2.10
C ALA A 91 11.26 6.55 1.07
N LEU A 92 12.38 7.12 1.52
CA LEU A 92 13.59 7.25 0.69
C LEU A 92 14.07 5.88 0.22
N ASP A 93 14.33 4.99 1.17
CA ASP A 93 14.76 3.61 0.98
C ASP A 93 14.45 2.77 2.23
N TYR A 94 14.88 1.50 2.21
CA TYR A 94 14.65 0.57 3.30
C TYR A 94 15.31 0.99 4.62
N ASP A 95 16.49 1.63 4.56
CA ASP A 95 17.30 1.98 5.74
C ASP A 95 17.00 3.38 6.29
N SER A 96 16.12 4.14 5.62
CA SER A 96 15.79 5.53 5.95
C SER A 96 14.31 5.68 6.34
N PRO A 97 13.90 5.19 7.53
CA PRO A 97 12.52 5.27 7.96
C PRO A 97 12.09 6.73 8.18
N PRO A 98 10.86 7.13 7.79
CA PRO A 98 10.41 8.51 7.93
C PRO A 98 10.45 9.03 9.38
N TYR A 99 10.21 8.19 10.37
CA TYR A 99 10.27 8.60 11.79
C TYR A 99 11.66 9.07 12.25
N ALA A 100 12.73 8.71 11.53
CA ALA A 100 14.09 9.15 11.82
C ALA A 100 14.46 10.47 11.13
N GLN A 101 13.56 11.03 10.31
CA GLN A 101 13.75 12.25 9.55
C GLN A 101 12.96 13.41 10.17
N SER A 102 13.44 14.64 10.00
CA SER A 102 12.65 15.82 10.32
C SER A 102 11.45 15.95 9.38
N PRO A 103 10.40 16.70 9.75
CA PRO A 103 9.27 16.96 8.85
C PRO A 103 9.69 17.49 7.48
N ASP A 104 10.61 18.44 7.40
CA ASP A 104 11.09 19.01 6.14
C ASP A 104 11.79 17.96 5.28
N GLN A 105 12.65 17.12 5.88
CA GLN A 105 13.31 16.01 5.16
C GLN A 105 12.30 15.00 4.63
N GLN A 106 11.25 14.67 5.39
CA GLN A 106 10.19 13.80 4.90
C GLN A 106 9.46 14.42 3.72
N ILE A 107 9.13 15.72 3.76
CA ILE A 107 8.49 16.45 2.67
C ILE A 107 9.36 16.39 1.42
N ASP A 108 10.64 16.70 1.52
CA ASP A 108 11.58 16.67 0.38
C ASP A 108 11.63 15.28 -0.29
N VAL A 109 11.63 14.21 0.52
CA VAL A 109 11.58 12.83 0.02
C VAL A 109 10.25 12.55 -0.69
N PHE A 110 9.12 12.89 -0.06
CA PHE A 110 7.80 12.61 -0.62
C PHE A 110 7.54 13.43 -1.88
N ASP A 111 7.95 14.68 -1.94
CA ASP A 111 7.88 15.51 -3.15
C ASP A 111 8.71 14.92 -4.29
N SER A 112 9.90 14.40 -3.98
CA SER A 112 10.74 13.71 -4.96
C SER A 112 10.06 12.48 -5.51
N ILE A 113 9.42 11.66 -4.65
CA ILE A 113 8.68 10.47 -5.07
C ILE A 113 7.44 10.87 -5.90
N TYR A 114 6.63 11.83 -5.43
CA TYR A 114 5.45 12.27 -6.15
C TYR A 114 5.78 12.85 -7.53
N LYS A 115 6.86 13.63 -7.64
CA LYS A 115 7.35 14.15 -8.92
C LYS A 115 7.64 13.02 -9.92
N GLU A 116 8.30 11.97 -9.46
CA GLU A 116 8.62 10.84 -10.34
C GLU A 116 7.38 9.99 -10.65
N ILE A 117 6.51 9.72 -9.68
CA ILE A 117 5.22 9.07 -9.92
C ILE A 117 4.44 9.83 -11.00
N GLU A 118 4.31 11.15 -10.88
CA GLU A 118 3.59 11.97 -11.87
C GLU A 118 4.23 11.92 -13.26
N ARG A 119 5.57 11.86 -13.31
CA ARG A 119 6.32 11.74 -14.55
C ARG A 119 6.00 10.45 -15.29
N PHE A 120 6.08 9.29 -14.60
CA PHE A 120 5.93 7.98 -15.27
C PHE A 120 4.51 7.41 -15.25
N THR A 121 3.59 7.86 -14.37
CA THR A 121 2.21 7.36 -14.33
C THR A 121 1.17 8.38 -14.78
N GLY A 122 1.42 9.68 -14.62
CA GLY A 122 0.41 10.73 -14.72
C GLY A 122 -0.41 10.89 -13.44
N ASN A 123 -1.19 11.95 -13.38
CA ASN A 123 -1.89 12.41 -12.16
C ASN A 123 -3.04 11.49 -11.67
N PRO A 124 -3.78 10.77 -12.55
CA PRO A 124 -4.93 9.95 -12.10
C PRO A 124 -4.55 8.73 -11.24
N SER A 125 -3.27 8.38 -11.16
CA SER A 125 -2.79 7.16 -10.49
C SER A 125 -2.22 7.43 -9.09
N LYS A 126 -2.67 8.47 -8.39
CA LYS A 126 -2.24 8.71 -7.00
C LYS A 126 -3.10 7.96 -5.98
N CYS A 127 -2.47 7.38 -4.96
CA CYS A 127 -3.16 6.78 -3.82
C CYS A 127 -3.92 7.84 -3.02
N GLU A 128 -5.08 7.48 -2.49
CA GLU A 128 -5.83 8.27 -1.52
C GLU A 128 -5.46 7.93 -0.07
N PHE A 129 -4.94 6.73 0.13
CA PHE A 129 -4.45 6.21 1.40
C PHE A 129 -2.94 6.00 1.29
N LEU A 130 -2.19 6.23 2.36
CA LEU A 130 -0.76 5.94 2.40
C LEU A 130 -0.40 4.98 3.51
N ARG A 131 0.62 4.17 3.24
CA ARG A 131 1.40 3.47 4.27
C ARG A 131 2.84 3.91 4.14
N LEU A 132 3.34 4.59 5.16
CA LEU A 132 4.73 4.99 5.23
C LEU A 132 5.57 3.84 5.80
N HIS A 133 6.82 3.77 5.37
CA HIS A 133 7.74 2.72 5.80
C HIS A 133 7.84 2.63 7.33
N PHE A 134 7.94 1.43 7.84
CA PHE A 134 7.83 1.12 9.28
C PHE A 134 6.53 1.65 9.91
N PHE A 135 5.47 1.82 9.14
CA PHE A 135 4.18 2.32 9.62
C PHE A 135 4.26 3.66 10.34
N THR A 136 5.16 4.54 9.90
CA THR A 136 5.38 5.83 10.53
C THR A 136 4.09 6.66 10.50
N GLU A 137 3.68 7.13 11.68
CA GLU A 137 2.50 7.96 11.85
C GLU A 137 2.91 9.43 11.82
N SER A 138 3.27 9.94 10.63
CA SER A 138 3.77 11.32 10.42
C SER A 138 2.65 12.35 10.53
N TYR A 139 1.98 12.46 11.69
CA TYR A 139 0.86 13.37 11.90
C TYR A 139 1.26 14.85 11.81
N GLU A 140 2.52 15.17 12.00
CA GLU A 140 3.06 16.52 11.87
C GLU A 140 2.97 17.05 10.44
N LEU A 141 2.90 16.15 9.46
CA LEU A 141 2.76 16.47 8.04
C LEU A 141 1.30 16.57 7.58
N SER A 142 0.35 16.68 8.49
CA SER A 142 -1.08 16.67 8.14
C SER A 142 -1.47 17.72 7.10
N ASP A 143 -0.93 18.93 7.18
CA ASP A 143 -1.21 19.99 6.22
C ASP A 143 -0.60 19.68 4.85
N TYR A 144 0.63 19.18 4.82
CA TYR A 144 1.27 18.72 3.59
C TYR A 144 0.47 17.59 2.92
N PHE A 145 0.09 16.56 3.66
CA PHE A 145 -0.70 15.45 3.12
C PHE A 145 -2.03 15.93 2.52
N GLN A 146 -2.70 16.90 3.15
CA GLN A 146 -3.92 17.48 2.58
C GLN A 146 -3.67 18.18 1.24
N THR A 147 -2.52 18.86 1.05
CA THR A 147 -2.18 19.45 -0.25
C THR A 147 -2.00 18.38 -1.34
N GLN A 148 -1.60 17.17 -0.95
CA GLN A 148 -1.49 16.00 -1.83
C GLN A 148 -2.79 15.20 -1.95
N ASN A 149 -3.90 15.69 -1.39
CA ASN A 149 -5.20 15.00 -1.31
C ASN A 149 -5.15 13.69 -0.50
N ILE A 150 -4.19 13.57 0.42
CA ILE A 150 -4.07 12.43 1.32
C ILE A 150 -4.75 12.79 2.65
N HIS A 151 -5.70 11.96 3.04
CA HIS A 151 -6.46 12.16 4.28
C HIS A 151 -6.37 10.98 5.25
N SER A 152 -5.70 9.90 4.84
CA SER A 152 -5.60 8.69 5.64
C SER A 152 -4.22 8.05 5.56
N LEU A 153 -3.72 7.62 6.73
CA LEU A 153 -2.48 6.85 6.88
C LEU A 153 -2.77 5.50 7.52
N PHE A 154 -2.19 4.43 6.96
CA PHE A 154 -2.21 3.12 7.61
C PHE A 154 -1.16 3.05 8.72
N THR A 155 -1.59 2.53 9.87
CA THR A 155 -0.73 2.21 11.02
C THR A 155 -0.32 0.74 10.99
N THR A 156 0.48 0.31 11.97
CA THR A 156 0.98 -1.06 12.06
C THR A 156 -0.15 -2.12 12.13
N ASP A 157 0.16 -3.31 11.64
CA ASP A 157 -0.63 -4.53 11.78
C ASP A 157 -0.48 -5.21 13.16
N LYS A 158 0.43 -4.71 14.01
CA LYS A 158 0.66 -5.25 15.34
C LYS A 158 -0.25 -4.56 16.37
N PRO A 159 -1.04 -5.31 17.15
CA PRO A 159 -1.81 -4.75 18.24
C PRO A 159 -0.88 -4.11 19.28
N ASP A 160 -1.40 -3.19 20.04
CA ASP A 160 -0.68 -2.50 21.13
C ASP A 160 0.57 -1.69 20.72
N ILE A 161 0.82 -1.51 19.42
CA ILE A 161 1.91 -0.69 18.92
C ILE A 161 1.37 0.55 18.21
N ALA A 162 1.88 1.72 18.59
CA ALA A 162 1.88 2.95 17.82
C ALA A 162 3.28 3.56 17.95
N TYR A 163 3.83 4.04 16.84
CA TYR A 163 5.21 4.54 16.85
C TYR A 163 5.29 6.00 17.31
N ARG A 164 4.22 6.78 17.08
CA ARG A 164 4.17 8.22 17.40
C ARG A 164 2.85 8.67 18.03
N LEU A 165 1.76 7.94 17.86
CA LEU A 165 0.49 8.26 18.48
C LEU A 165 0.56 8.03 19.99
N ASP A 166 -0.01 8.94 20.76
CA ASP A 166 -0.11 8.79 22.22
C ASP A 166 -1.08 7.66 22.61
N ASN A 167 -1.05 7.28 23.89
CA ASN A 167 -1.81 6.14 24.39
C ASN A 167 -3.33 6.32 24.25
N ASP A 168 -3.85 7.55 24.35
CA ASP A 168 -5.29 7.80 24.26
C ASP A 168 -5.75 7.62 22.80
N VAL A 169 -5.03 8.23 21.86
CA VAL A 169 -5.30 8.07 20.42
C VAL A 169 -5.16 6.63 19.98
N LYS A 170 -4.09 5.95 20.45
CA LYS A 170 -3.85 4.53 20.19
C LYS A 170 -5.00 3.64 20.71
N SER A 171 -5.49 3.88 21.94
CA SER A 171 -6.60 3.12 22.51
C SER A 171 -7.87 3.22 21.65
N ILE A 172 -8.18 4.40 21.12
CA ILE A 172 -9.31 4.59 20.20
C ILE A 172 -9.07 3.83 18.90
N LEU A 173 -7.85 3.92 18.34
CA LEU A 173 -7.46 3.20 17.13
C LEU A 173 -7.63 1.69 17.28
N ASP A 174 -7.17 1.10 18.39
CA ASP A 174 -7.26 -0.32 18.66
C ASP A 174 -8.72 -0.79 18.86
N SER A 175 -9.55 0.07 19.45
CA SER A 175 -10.97 -0.23 19.67
C SER A 175 -11.80 -0.16 18.39
N ASN A 176 -11.58 0.85 17.57
CA ASN A 176 -12.44 1.18 16.43
C ASN A 176 -11.84 0.78 15.07
N GLY A 177 -10.56 0.37 15.03
CA GLY A 177 -9.80 0.15 13.80
C GLY A 177 -9.37 1.43 13.10
N HIS A 178 -9.87 2.58 13.50
CA HIS A 178 -9.49 3.89 12.98
C HIS A 178 -9.68 5.00 14.02
N VAL A 179 -8.93 6.09 13.84
CA VAL A 179 -9.05 7.30 14.66
C VAL A 179 -8.68 8.53 13.83
N LYS A 180 -9.41 9.63 14.00
CA LYS A 180 -9.03 10.92 13.42
C LYS A 180 -8.19 11.70 14.41
N PHE A 181 -6.95 12.02 14.04
CA PHE A 181 -6.04 12.80 14.83
C PHE A 181 -5.28 13.79 13.93
N ASN A 182 -5.13 15.03 14.38
CA ASN A 182 -4.45 16.11 13.64
C ASN A 182 -4.82 16.16 12.13
N LYS A 183 -6.12 16.16 11.80
CA LYS A 183 -6.70 16.20 10.44
C LYS A 183 -6.53 14.93 9.60
N ILE A 184 -5.77 13.94 10.05
CA ILE A 184 -5.52 12.66 9.36
C ILE A 184 -6.38 11.57 9.99
N ASN A 185 -6.91 10.65 9.18
CA ASN A 185 -7.49 9.40 9.66
C ASN A 185 -6.37 8.35 9.72
N PHE A 186 -6.06 7.89 10.92
CA PHE A 186 -5.20 6.73 11.10
C PHE A 186 -6.05 5.47 11.05
N ILE A 187 -5.60 4.49 10.27
CA ILE A 187 -6.34 3.26 10.00
C ILE A 187 -5.45 2.08 10.38
N ARG A 188 -5.96 1.16 11.20
CA ARG A 188 -5.22 -0.05 11.56
C ARG A 188 -5.01 -0.92 10.32
N SER A 189 -3.76 -1.32 10.05
CA SER A 189 -3.49 -2.43 9.14
C SER A 189 -3.91 -3.74 9.81
N HIS A 190 -4.57 -4.64 9.05
CA HIS A 190 -5.10 -5.86 9.64
C HIS A 190 -4.24 -7.07 9.32
N PHE A 191 -3.96 -7.31 8.04
CA PHE A 191 -3.31 -8.55 7.62
C PHE A 191 -2.14 -8.30 6.69
N ARG A 192 -0.97 -8.81 7.08
CA ARG A 192 0.19 -8.95 6.24
C ARG A 192 0.19 -10.36 5.65
N ILE A 193 0.05 -10.47 4.33
CA ILE A 193 -0.22 -11.75 3.65
C ILE A 193 0.93 -12.74 3.83
N GLU A 194 2.18 -12.28 3.72
CA GLU A 194 3.32 -13.16 3.97
C GLU A 194 3.38 -13.68 5.42
N THR A 195 2.83 -12.97 6.39
CA THR A 195 2.69 -13.47 7.78
C THR A 195 1.70 -14.63 7.83
N LEU A 196 0.53 -14.50 7.19
CA LEU A 196 -0.45 -15.60 7.10
C LEU A 196 0.18 -16.85 6.47
N VAL A 197 0.97 -16.65 5.40
CA VAL A 197 1.68 -17.74 4.71
C VAL A 197 2.75 -18.37 5.60
N ASN A 198 3.57 -17.58 6.28
CA ASN A 198 4.68 -18.06 7.11
C ASN A 198 4.21 -18.78 8.37
N GLU A 199 3.11 -18.35 8.93
CA GLU A 199 2.46 -18.98 10.10
C GLU A 199 1.54 -20.15 9.70
N ASN A 200 1.46 -20.46 8.38
CA ASN A 200 0.70 -21.58 7.82
C ASN A 200 -0.80 -21.55 8.16
N PHE A 201 -1.41 -20.37 8.17
CA PHE A 201 -2.87 -20.27 8.30
C PHE A 201 -3.57 -21.05 7.19
N SER A 202 -4.56 -21.84 7.58
CA SER A 202 -5.46 -22.50 6.63
C SER A 202 -6.49 -21.52 6.05
N ASP A 203 -7.06 -21.85 4.90
CA ASP A 203 -8.11 -21.05 4.27
C ASP A 203 -9.29 -20.77 5.21
N SER A 204 -9.69 -21.76 6.02
CA SER A 204 -10.75 -21.60 7.03
C SER A 204 -10.40 -20.62 8.14
N GLU A 205 -9.13 -20.59 8.57
CA GLU A 205 -8.66 -19.63 9.57
C GLU A 205 -8.60 -18.22 8.99
N ILE A 206 -8.13 -18.07 7.76
CA ILE A 206 -8.12 -16.79 7.05
C ILE A 206 -9.54 -16.23 6.91
N CYS A 207 -10.52 -17.05 6.50
CA CYS A 207 -11.93 -16.64 6.45
C CYS A 207 -12.43 -16.11 7.80
N LYS A 208 -12.18 -16.85 8.89
CA LYS A 208 -12.58 -16.43 10.25
C LYS A 208 -11.95 -15.12 10.68
N LEU A 209 -10.68 -14.90 10.33
CA LEU A 209 -9.99 -13.63 10.62
C LEU A 209 -10.65 -12.48 9.87
N ILE A 210 -10.98 -12.66 8.58
CA ILE A 210 -11.65 -11.65 7.76
C ILE A 210 -13.05 -11.35 8.34
N GLU A 211 -13.84 -12.38 8.64
CA GLU A 211 -15.19 -12.24 9.22
C GLU A 211 -15.14 -11.48 10.55
N ASN A 212 -14.23 -11.85 11.45
CA ASN A 212 -14.05 -11.17 12.73
C ASN A 212 -13.67 -9.69 12.55
N CYS A 213 -12.77 -9.40 11.59
CA CYS A 213 -12.36 -8.04 11.28
C CYS A 213 -13.54 -7.21 10.73
N LEU A 214 -14.27 -7.75 9.76
CA LEU A 214 -15.42 -7.08 9.15
C LEU A 214 -16.57 -6.87 10.14
N SER A 215 -16.82 -7.83 11.03
CA SER A 215 -17.86 -7.69 12.07
C SER A 215 -17.53 -6.60 13.08
N LYS A 216 -16.24 -6.36 13.35
CA LYS A 216 -15.77 -5.36 14.32
C LYS A 216 -15.62 -3.97 13.70
N HIS A 217 -15.09 -3.87 12.48
CA HIS A 217 -14.65 -2.61 11.88
C HIS A 217 -15.39 -2.22 10.59
N GLU A 218 -16.20 -3.14 10.00
CA GLU A 218 -16.88 -2.96 8.72
C GLU A 218 -15.93 -2.74 7.52
N PHE A 219 -14.63 -2.92 7.72
CA PHE A 219 -13.62 -2.90 6.68
C PHE A 219 -12.46 -3.83 7.03
N VAL A 220 -11.70 -4.23 6.02
CA VAL A 220 -10.48 -5.03 6.19
C VAL A 220 -9.36 -4.54 5.28
N THR A 221 -8.13 -4.59 5.75
CA THR A 221 -6.96 -4.14 4.99
C THR A 221 -5.95 -5.27 4.87
N PHE A 222 -5.42 -5.43 3.66
CA PHE A 222 -4.39 -6.42 3.35
C PHE A 222 -3.17 -5.71 2.78
N LEU A 223 -2.00 -6.18 3.15
CA LEU A 223 -0.74 -5.72 2.58
C LEU A 223 0.19 -6.90 2.31
N THR A 224 1.09 -6.69 1.36
CA THR A 224 2.26 -7.53 1.14
C THR A 224 3.42 -6.65 0.65
N HIS A 225 4.62 -7.22 0.50
CA HIS A 225 5.75 -6.49 -0.06
C HIS A 225 6.05 -6.97 -1.47
N GLU A 226 6.62 -6.10 -2.33
CA GLU A 226 6.95 -6.41 -3.72
C GLU A 226 7.75 -7.73 -3.84
N ARG A 227 8.78 -7.89 -3.00
CA ARG A 227 9.66 -9.07 -2.99
C ARG A 227 8.95 -10.37 -2.67
N GLU A 228 7.82 -10.33 -1.97
CA GLU A 228 7.07 -11.51 -1.56
C GLU A 228 6.22 -12.10 -2.70
N LEU A 229 5.91 -11.29 -3.71
CA LEU A 229 5.09 -11.73 -4.85
C LEU A 229 5.79 -12.75 -5.77
N ILE A 230 7.09 -12.94 -5.65
CA ILE A 230 7.78 -14.05 -6.32
C ILE A 230 7.41 -15.43 -5.75
N ARG A 231 6.82 -15.47 -4.55
CA ARG A 231 6.46 -16.69 -3.84
C ARG A 231 5.09 -17.20 -4.29
N PRO A 232 4.98 -18.39 -4.93
CA PRO A 232 3.69 -18.90 -5.42
C PRO A 232 2.64 -19.01 -4.31
N LYS A 233 3.04 -19.38 -3.08
CA LYS A 233 2.11 -19.49 -1.95
C LYS A 233 1.52 -18.14 -1.55
N VAL A 234 2.28 -17.03 -1.65
CA VAL A 234 1.77 -15.69 -1.41
C VAL A 234 0.74 -15.32 -2.47
N GLN A 235 1.04 -15.55 -3.75
CA GLN A 235 0.10 -15.31 -4.85
C GLN A 235 -1.19 -16.11 -4.68
N THR A 236 -1.10 -17.41 -4.39
CA THR A 236 -2.28 -18.26 -4.17
C THR A 236 -3.11 -17.78 -2.99
N THR A 237 -2.48 -17.35 -1.90
CA THR A 237 -3.19 -16.80 -0.74
C THR A 237 -3.89 -15.48 -1.08
N ILE A 238 -3.26 -14.60 -1.87
CA ILE A 238 -3.90 -13.37 -2.38
C ILE A 238 -5.14 -13.72 -3.21
N GLU A 239 -5.00 -14.64 -4.16
CA GLU A 239 -6.14 -15.06 -5.01
C GLU A 239 -7.27 -15.67 -4.18
N PHE A 240 -6.97 -16.48 -3.19
CA PHE A 240 -7.96 -17.04 -2.27
C PHE A 240 -8.72 -15.94 -1.52
N ILE A 241 -8.00 -14.99 -0.90
CA ILE A 241 -8.59 -13.86 -0.18
C ILE A 241 -9.49 -13.04 -1.10
N LEU A 242 -9.01 -12.67 -2.28
CA LEU A 242 -9.77 -11.84 -3.23
C LEU A 242 -11.02 -12.58 -3.75
N SER A 243 -10.93 -13.91 -3.97
CA SER A 243 -12.08 -14.73 -4.32
C SER A 243 -13.14 -14.72 -3.21
N TYR A 244 -12.71 -14.93 -1.97
CA TYR A 244 -13.59 -14.89 -0.81
C TYR A 244 -14.31 -13.55 -0.68
N LEU A 245 -13.56 -12.42 -0.79
CA LEU A 245 -14.13 -11.07 -0.70
C LEU A 245 -15.13 -10.79 -1.81
N LYS A 246 -14.84 -11.21 -3.05
CA LYS A 246 -15.73 -11.08 -4.19
C LYS A 246 -17.02 -11.86 -4.00
N ASP A 247 -16.93 -13.13 -3.56
CA ASP A 247 -18.08 -13.99 -3.33
C ASP A 247 -19.02 -13.43 -2.24
N HIS A 248 -18.45 -12.71 -1.26
CA HIS A 248 -19.19 -12.02 -0.19
C HIS A 248 -19.57 -10.58 -0.54
N LYS A 249 -19.32 -10.13 -1.78
CA LYS A 249 -19.66 -8.78 -2.29
C LYS A 249 -19.03 -7.64 -1.47
N ILE A 250 -17.83 -7.86 -0.95
CA ILE A 250 -17.05 -6.83 -0.25
C ILE A 250 -16.28 -6.06 -1.30
N MET A 251 -16.44 -4.73 -1.30
CA MET A 251 -15.92 -3.88 -2.39
C MET A 251 -14.48 -3.47 -2.16
N SER A 252 -13.69 -3.41 -3.24
CA SER A 252 -12.36 -2.80 -3.26
C SER A 252 -12.45 -1.27 -3.27
N VAL A 253 -11.65 -0.61 -2.42
CA VAL A 253 -11.51 0.86 -2.37
C VAL A 253 -10.13 1.29 -2.82
#